data_02af792f1f38dd18b71060801240b501
#
_entry.id   02af792f1f38dd18b71060801240b501
#
_cell.length_a   1.000
_cell.length_b   1.000
_cell.length_c   1.000
_cell.angle_alpha   90.00
_cell.angle_beta   90.00
_cell.angle_gamma   90.00
#
_symmetry.space_group_name_H-M   'P 1'
#
loop_
_entity.id
_entity.type
_entity.pdbx_description
1 polymer ?
#
loop_
_entity_poly.entity_id
_entity_poly.type
_entity_poly.pdbx_seq_one_letter_code
_entity_poly.pdbx_strand_id
1 'polypeptide(L)'
;MANDKTNNLSPTDFLAKKYFDQGEKFFTGDGVPVSFEKAASNYAQSAKLGYAPAIFSLGVCYIRGMGVKHNEQKAYELIKQAADMGNVDAQFTLGHFYFDGSVVERDYDKAVEIFKAAAEKGHPGGLNDLGFCYQRGLGVEQNIQKAFECFSQAAEAEFPAAQNNVGDCYNFGRGVEQDAERAYLYYYRAAQGGYAIAQNNVGMCYLNGRGVKQDYAQAVHWFEEAGKLGNPVAVANLGFCFETGKGVEKNMEHAVKLYTIAADAESAPGQYNLAKCLRDGNGIKADSERAFSLFKRAAEQQFPIAYSDLAACYEQGIGTKPDPELAKKYYELAKSAGYGKD
;
A
#
# COMPACT_ATOMS: atom_id res chain seq x y z
N MET A 1 23.93 -28.56 26.28
CA MET A 1 22.66 -29.09 26.84
C MET A 1 21.62 -27.98 26.65
N ALA A 2 20.85 -28.06 25.60
CA ALA A 2 19.76 -27.11 25.33
C ALA A 2 18.59 -27.48 26.25
N ASN A 3 18.23 -26.58 27.16
CA ASN A 3 17.08 -26.72 28.04
C ASN A 3 15.81 -26.72 27.18
N ASP A 4 15.20 -27.87 27.08
CA ASP A 4 13.89 -28.08 26.46
C ASP A 4 12.80 -27.41 27.34
N LYS A 5 12.44 -26.15 26.98
CA LYS A 5 11.41 -25.40 27.68
C LYS A 5 9.97 -25.84 27.34
N THR A 6 9.80 -26.99 26.67
CA THR A 6 8.49 -27.45 26.16
C THR A 6 7.71 -28.33 27.17
N ASN A 7 8.20 -28.58 28.35
CA ASN A 7 7.66 -29.61 29.24
C ASN A 7 6.81 -29.13 30.45
N ASN A 8 6.28 -27.87 30.45
CA ASN A 8 5.46 -27.39 31.58
C ASN A 8 4.17 -26.67 31.17
N LEU A 9 3.60 -27.00 30.00
CA LEU A 9 2.29 -26.47 29.65
C LEU A 9 1.20 -27.24 30.45
N SER A 10 0.18 -26.51 30.93
CA SER A 10 -1.00 -27.19 31.50
C SER A 10 -1.68 -28.04 30.41
N PRO A 11 -2.43 -29.08 30.77
CA PRO A 11 -3.21 -29.84 29.77
C PRO A 11 -4.11 -28.96 28.89
N THR A 12 -4.65 -27.88 29.43
CA THR A 12 -5.47 -26.91 28.72
C THR A 12 -4.64 -26.10 27.70
N ASP A 13 -3.44 -25.62 28.10
CA ASP A 13 -2.56 -24.87 27.22
C ASP A 13 -2.03 -25.74 26.08
N PHE A 14 -1.71 -27.00 26.38
CA PHE A 14 -1.31 -27.97 25.36
C PHE A 14 -2.43 -28.21 24.33
N LEU A 15 -3.67 -28.39 24.81
CA LEU A 15 -4.82 -28.57 23.92
C LEU A 15 -5.10 -27.30 23.11
N ALA A 16 -5.01 -26.13 23.72
CA ALA A 16 -5.18 -24.85 23.05
C ALA A 16 -4.17 -24.67 21.92
N LYS A 17 -2.88 -24.93 22.23
CA LYS A 17 -1.81 -24.88 21.23
C LYS A 17 -2.03 -25.90 20.11
N LYS A 18 -2.44 -27.12 20.41
CA LYS A 18 -2.73 -28.16 19.40
C LYS A 18 -3.82 -27.70 18.41
N TYR A 19 -4.92 -27.10 18.89
CA TYR A 19 -5.96 -26.55 18.02
C TYR A 19 -5.40 -25.40 17.17
N PHE A 20 -4.61 -24.52 17.75
CA PHE A 20 -3.99 -23.42 17.00
C PHE A 20 -3.09 -23.94 15.88
N ASP A 21 -2.15 -24.84 16.19
CA ASP A 21 -1.22 -25.44 15.21
C ASP A 21 -1.97 -26.17 14.09
N GLN A 22 -3.12 -26.79 14.39
CA GLN A 22 -3.96 -27.42 13.38
C GLN A 22 -4.70 -26.38 12.53
N GLY A 23 -5.11 -25.26 13.11
CA GLY A 23 -5.66 -24.10 12.40
C GLY A 23 -4.64 -23.55 11.39
N GLU A 24 -3.40 -23.34 11.80
CA GLU A 24 -2.29 -22.89 10.95
C GLU A 24 -2.06 -23.83 9.75
N LYS A 25 -2.08 -25.13 9.96
CA LYS A 25 -1.96 -26.11 8.86
C LYS A 25 -3.07 -25.97 7.83
N PHE A 26 -4.32 -25.82 8.24
CA PHE A 26 -5.42 -25.60 7.32
C PHE A 26 -5.37 -24.21 6.66
N PHE A 27 -4.81 -23.22 7.33
CA PHE A 27 -4.66 -21.87 6.79
C PHE A 27 -3.58 -21.80 5.72
N THR A 28 -2.43 -22.45 5.95
CA THR A 28 -1.27 -22.44 5.07
C THR A 28 -1.27 -23.55 4.02
N GLY A 29 -2.00 -24.63 4.27
CA GLY A 29 -1.97 -25.85 3.43
C GLY A 29 -0.80 -26.78 3.74
N ASP A 30 -0.15 -26.62 4.91
CA ASP A 30 0.99 -27.47 5.30
C ASP A 30 0.55 -28.91 5.60
N GLY A 31 0.82 -29.81 4.67
CA GLY A 31 0.48 -31.22 4.72
C GLY A 31 -1.03 -31.53 4.61
N VAL A 32 -1.88 -30.55 4.41
CA VAL A 32 -3.33 -30.69 4.22
C VAL A 32 -3.84 -29.68 3.18
N PRO A 33 -4.96 -29.94 2.48
CA PRO A 33 -5.57 -28.93 1.62
C PRO A 33 -5.96 -27.67 2.41
N VAL A 34 -5.71 -26.50 1.82
CA VAL A 34 -6.15 -25.21 2.41
C VAL A 34 -7.67 -25.24 2.64
N SER A 35 -8.07 -24.86 3.85
CA SER A 35 -9.48 -24.68 4.21
C SER A 35 -9.61 -23.62 5.31
N PHE A 36 -10.02 -22.43 4.91
CA PHE A 36 -10.21 -21.32 5.85
C PHE A 36 -11.32 -21.60 6.86
N GLU A 37 -12.37 -22.37 6.50
CA GLU A 37 -13.43 -22.77 7.43
C GLU A 37 -12.89 -23.65 8.55
N LYS A 38 -12.05 -24.64 8.21
CA LYS A 38 -11.42 -25.50 9.19
C LYS A 38 -10.40 -24.75 10.03
N ALA A 39 -9.64 -23.83 9.41
CA ALA A 39 -8.71 -22.95 10.13
C ALA A 39 -9.45 -22.11 11.18
N ALA A 40 -10.47 -21.36 10.76
CA ALA A 40 -11.26 -20.53 11.67
C ALA A 40 -11.96 -21.34 12.79
N SER A 41 -12.45 -22.55 12.48
CA SER A 41 -13.04 -23.45 13.49
C SER A 41 -12.00 -23.87 14.53
N ASN A 42 -10.79 -24.23 14.12
CA ASN A 42 -9.69 -24.61 15.02
C ASN A 42 -9.22 -23.40 15.85
N TYR A 43 -9.07 -22.22 15.25
CA TYR A 43 -8.77 -21.00 15.99
C TYR A 43 -9.85 -20.70 17.03
N ALA A 44 -11.14 -20.90 16.70
CA ALA A 44 -12.22 -20.69 17.65
C ALA A 44 -12.19 -21.67 18.84
N GLN A 45 -11.80 -22.94 18.61
CA GLN A 45 -11.60 -23.90 19.72
C GLN A 45 -10.42 -23.49 20.60
N SER A 46 -9.30 -23.10 20.02
CA SER A 46 -8.15 -22.63 20.74
C SER A 46 -8.43 -21.33 21.51
N ALA A 47 -9.14 -20.40 20.91
CA ALA A 47 -9.56 -19.12 21.50
C ALA A 47 -10.45 -19.32 22.74
N LYS A 48 -11.37 -20.29 22.70
CA LYS A 48 -12.20 -20.66 23.87
C LYS A 48 -11.36 -21.13 25.06
N LEU A 49 -10.18 -21.69 24.82
CA LEU A 49 -9.24 -22.11 25.85
C LEU A 49 -8.29 -20.97 26.28
N GLY A 50 -8.50 -19.75 25.78
CA GLY A 50 -7.77 -18.56 26.19
C GLY A 50 -6.39 -18.40 25.53
N TYR A 51 -6.15 -19.00 24.36
CA TYR A 51 -4.86 -18.86 23.66
C TYR A 51 -4.82 -17.59 22.83
N ALA A 52 -4.09 -16.59 23.29
CA ALA A 52 -4.05 -15.25 22.69
C ALA A 52 -3.69 -15.25 21.18
N PRO A 53 -2.70 -16.02 20.66
CA PRO A 53 -2.45 -16.10 19.24
C PRO A 53 -3.67 -16.57 18.43
N ALA A 54 -4.43 -17.55 18.93
CA ALA A 54 -5.63 -18.02 18.25
C ALA A 54 -6.78 -17.01 18.26
N ILE A 55 -6.93 -16.26 19.37
CA ILE A 55 -7.90 -15.17 19.47
C ILE A 55 -7.58 -14.12 18.41
N PHE A 56 -6.31 -13.76 18.26
CA PHE A 56 -5.84 -12.84 17.21
C PHE A 56 -6.12 -13.39 15.80
N SER A 57 -5.68 -14.62 15.49
CA SER A 57 -5.89 -15.23 14.17
C SER A 57 -7.39 -15.33 13.82
N LEU A 58 -8.25 -15.63 14.79
CA LEU A 58 -9.70 -15.62 14.59
C LEU A 58 -10.22 -14.20 14.29
N GLY A 59 -9.70 -13.19 14.97
CA GLY A 59 -9.98 -11.78 14.68
C GLY A 59 -9.62 -11.41 13.24
N VAL A 60 -8.42 -11.82 12.78
CA VAL A 60 -7.98 -11.62 11.38
C VAL A 60 -8.91 -12.35 10.39
N CYS A 61 -9.38 -13.56 10.73
CA CYS A 61 -10.36 -14.26 9.91
C CYS A 61 -11.66 -13.44 9.76
N TYR A 62 -12.13 -12.77 10.80
CA TYR A 62 -13.31 -11.91 10.73
C TYR A 62 -13.06 -10.62 9.93
N ILE A 63 -11.86 -10.01 10.00
CA ILE A 63 -11.50 -8.85 9.15
C ILE A 63 -11.54 -9.22 7.67
N ARG A 64 -11.00 -10.39 7.32
CA ARG A 64 -10.82 -10.80 5.92
C ARG A 64 -11.99 -11.63 5.36
N GLY A 65 -12.93 -12.05 6.20
CA GLY A 65 -13.99 -12.98 5.81
C GLY A 65 -13.47 -14.38 5.46
N MET A 66 -12.34 -14.81 6.04
CA MET A 66 -11.71 -16.10 5.75
C MET A 66 -12.30 -17.21 6.63
N GLY A 67 -13.08 -18.09 6.02
CA GLY A 67 -13.74 -19.20 6.72
C GLY A 67 -14.85 -18.79 7.70
N VAL A 68 -15.11 -17.51 7.81
CA VAL A 68 -16.21 -16.89 8.58
C VAL A 68 -16.76 -15.69 7.80
N LYS A 69 -17.99 -15.30 8.06
CA LYS A 69 -18.56 -14.09 7.47
C LYS A 69 -17.82 -12.86 8.03
N HIS A 70 -17.40 -11.97 7.14
CA HIS A 70 -16.78 -10.69 7.51
C HIS A 70 -17.59 -9.96 8.58
N ASN A 71 -16.91 -9.50 9.64
CA ASN A 71 -17.53 -8.77 10.76
C ASN A 71 -16.46 -7.98 11.52
N GLU A 72 -16.35 -6.69 11.21
CA GLU A 72 -15.34 -5.80 11.81
C GLU A 72 -15.53 -5.61 13.32
N GLN A 73 -16.78 -5.51 13.79
CA GLN A 73 -17.04 -5.34 15.22
C GLN A 73 -16.54 -6.54 16.02
N LYS A 74 -16.83 -7.75 15.55
CA LYS A 74 -16.36 -8.98 16.21
C LYS A 74 -14.84 -9.14 16.11
N ALA A 75 -14.26 -8.75 14.99
CA ALA A 75 -12.80 -8.70 14.82
C ALA A 75 -12.16 -7.77 15.86
N TYR A 76 -12.69 -6.56 16.01
CA TYR A 76 -12.21 -5.60 17.00
C TYR A 76 -12.25 -6.16 18.42
N GLU A 77 -13.36 -6.79 18.82
CA GLU A 77 -13.51 -7.40 20.17
C GLU A 77 -12.44 -8.47 20.42
N LEU A 78 -12.24 -9.38 19.46
CA LEU A 78 -11.24 -10.43 19.55
C LEU A 78 -9.80 -9.88 19.56
N ILE A 79 -9.51 -8.92 18.69
CA ILE A 79 -8.18 -8.29 18.61
C ILE A 79 -7.88 -7.52 19.88
N LYS A 80 -8.86 -6.78 20.43
CA LYS A 80 -8.71 -6.11 21.72
C LYS A 80 -8.45 -7.10 22.83
N GLN A 81 -9.20 -8.20 22.89
CA GLN A 81 -8.98 -9.27 23.87
C GLN A 81 -7.55 -9.84 23.77
N ALA A 82 -7.09 -10.17 22.57
CA ALA A 82 -5.74 -10.69 22.38
C ALA A 82 -4.66 -9.66 22.74
N ALA A 83 -4.89 -8.37 22.43
CA ALA A 83 -4.00 -7.27 22.78
C ALA A 83 -3.89 -7.07 24.29
N ASP A 84 -5.02 -7.13 25.01
CA ASP A 84 -5.08 -7.07 26.48
C ASP A 84 -4.32 -8.25 27.13
N MET A 85 -4.26 -9.41 26.46
CA MET A 85 -3.46 -10.58 26.85
C MET A 85 -1.98 -10.48 26.46
N GLY A 86 -1.55 -9.37 25.87
CA GLY A 86 -0.17 -9.09 25.54
C GLY A 86 0.32 -9.60 24.18
N ASN A 87 -0.59 -10.05 23.30
CA ASN A 87 -0.22 -10.40 21.92
C ASN A 87 0.18 -9.13 21.16
N VAL A 88 1.43 -9.07 20.67
CA VAL A 88 2.00 -7.86 20.06
C VAL A 88 1.38 -7.55 18.70
N ASP A 89 1.11 -8.57 17.89
CA ASP A 89 0.46 -8.39 16.59
C ASP A 89 -0.98 -7.88 16.76
N ALA A 90 -1.67 -8.34 17.81
CA ALA A 90 -2.99 -7.84 18.16
C ALA A 90 -2.95 -6.39 18.67
N GLN A 91 -1.94 -6.04 19.48
CA GLN A 91 -1.72 -4.65 19.89
C GLN A 91 -1.49 -3.76 18.68
N PHE A 92 -0.60 -4.15 17.79
CA PHE A 92 -0.34 -3.43 16.54
C PHE A 92 -1.61 -3.26 15.69
N THR A 93 -2.38 -4.33 15.49
CA THR A 93 -3.64 -4.30 14.73
C THR A 93 -4.70 -3.43 15.42
N LEU A 94 -4.74 -3.42 16.76
CA LEU A 94 -5.62 -2.53 17.52
C LEU A 94 -5.29 -1.05 17.27
N GLY A 95 -4.00 -0.73 17.10
CA GLY A 95 -3.54 0.61 16.70
C GLY A 95 -4.17 1.07 15.38
N HIS A 96 -4.30 0.17 14.40
CA HIS A 96 -4.96 0.50 13.14
C HIS A 96 -6.45 0.81 13.28
N PHE A 97 -7.18 0.13 14.15
CA PHE A 97 -8.59 0.49 14.37
C PHE A 97 -8.76 1.93 14.86
N TYR A 98 -7.87 2.41 15.73
CA TYR A 98 -7.87 3.82 16.16
C TYR A 98 -7.33 4.76 15.08
N PHE A 99 -6.35 4.30 14.29
CA PHE A 99 -5.77 5.10 13.22
C PHE A 99 -6.76 5.33 12.07
N ASP A 100 -7.48 4.30 11.65
CA ASP A 100 -8.40 4.36 10.51
C ASP A 100 -9.80 4.87 10.92
N GLY A 101 -10.21 4.65 12.17
CA GLY A 101 -11.53 5.00 12.65
C GLY A 101 -12.64 4.15 12.03
N SER A 102 -12.36 2.88 11.69
CA SER A 102 -13.33 2.01 10.99
C SER A 102 -14.42 1.45 11.88
N VAL A 103 -14.09 1.07 13.12
CA VAL A 103 -15.00 0.46 14.10
C VAL A 103 -15.16 1.32 15.35
N VAL A 104 -14.13 2.08 15.68
CA VAL A 104 -14.08 3.02 16.79
C VAL A 104 -13.84 4.42 16.23
N GLU A 105 -14.14 5.44 17.01
CA GLU A 105 -13.79 6.81 16.63
C GLU A 105 -12.27 6.93 16.39
N ARG A 106 -11.90 7.65 15.33
CA ARG A 106 -10.50 7.87 14.98
C ARG A 106 -9.78 8.63 16.09
N ASP A 107 -8.65 8.08 16.53
CA ASP A 107 -7.83 8.63 17.60
C ASP A 107 -6.35 8.38 17.30
N TYR A 108 -5.70 9.37 16.69
CA TYR A 108 -4.30 9.27 16.33
C TYR A 108 -3.36 9.24 17.54
N ASP A 109 -3.71 9.92 18.64
CA ASP A 109 -2.89 9.94 19.86
C ASP A 109 -2.81 8.53 20.44
N LYS A 110 -3.97 7.87 20.53
CA LYS A 110 -4.06 6.50 21.02
C LYS A 110 -3.42 5.49 20.06
N ALA A 111 -3.57 5.68 18.76
CA ALA A 111 -2.88 4.84 17.77
C ALA A 111 -1.37 4.93 17.94
N VAL A 112 -0.84 6.13 18.12
CA VAL A 112 0.60 6.36 18.36
C VAL A 112 1.10 5.74 19.65
N GLU A 113 0.34 5.83 20.75
CA GLU A 113 0.70 5.14 22.00
C GLU A 113 0.85 3.64 21.78
N ILE A 114 -0.09 3.05 21.05
CA ILE A 114 -0.07 1.61 20.73
C ILE A 114 1.11 1.26 19.80
N PHE A 115 1.34 2.05 18.75
CA PHE A 115 2.47 1.83 17.83
C PHE A 115 3.82 1.98 18.56
N LYS A 116 3.96 2.93 19.49
CA LYS A 116 5.15 3.04 20.34
C LYS A 116 5.36 1.80 21.20
N ALA A 117 4.30 1.33 21.87
CA ALA A 117 4.38 0.12 22.69
C ALA A 117 4.73 -1.13 21.87
N ALA A 118 4.25 -1.24 20.64
CA ALA A 118 4.62 -2.32 19.72
C ALA A 118 6.08 -2.17 19.25
N ALA A 119 6.51 -0.95 18.92
CA ALA A 119 7.88 -0.64 18.52
C ALA A 119 8.90 -0.95 19.62
N GLU A 120 8.60 -0.61 20.88
CA GLU A 120 9.44 -0.95 22.04
C GLU A 120 9.63 -2.45 22.24
N LYS A 121 8.69 -3.26 21.78
CA LYS A 121 8.79 -4.72 21.75
C LYS A 121 9.46 -5.25 20.47
N GLY A 122 9.98 -4.37 19.62
CA GLY A 122 10.67 -4.71 18.38
C GLY A 122 9.74 -5.09 17.22
N HIS A 123 8.43 -4.74 17.27
CA HIS A 123 7.52 -5.03 16.18
C HIS A 123 7.80 -4.12 14.98
N PRO A 124 8.25 -4.65 13.81
CA PRO A 124 8.70 -3.80 12.71
C PRO A 124 7.57 -2.99 12.06
N GLY A 125 6.34 -3.53 12.01
CA GLY A 125 5.17 -2.77 11.57
C GLY A 125 4.87 -1.59 12.50
N GLY A 126 4.99 -1.78 13.83
CA GLY A 126 4.81 -0.70 14.80
C GLY A 126 5.83 0.43 14.63
N LEU A 127 7.10 0.09 14.38
CA LEU A 127 8.14 1.05 14.03
C LEU A 127 7.83 1.80 12.73
N ASN A 128 7.43 1.07 11.69
CA ASN A 128 7.08 1.66 10.41
C ASN A 128 5.93 2.68 10.54
N ASP A 129 4.86 2.31 11.24
CA ASP A 129 3.67 3.16 11.35
C ASP A 129 3.88 4.34 12.31
N LEU A 130 4.69 4.14 13.33
CA LEU A 130 5.19 5.25 14.15
C LEU A 130 6.01 6.25 13.32
N GLY A 131 6.88 5.75 12.43
CA GLY A 131 7.62 6.56 11.46
C GLY A 131 6.69 7.34 10.55
N PHE A 132 5.63 6.73 10.05
CA PHE A 132 4.60 7.41 9.26
C PHE A 132 3.87 8.50 10.06
N CYS A 133 3.53 8.23 11.32
CA CYS A 133 2.93 9.22 12.22
C CYS A 133 3.86 10.43 12.41
N TYR A 134 5.15 10.22 12.67
CA TYR A 134 6.13 11.31 12.75
C TYR A 134 6.28 12.06 11.42
N GLN A 135 6.25 11.37 10.28
CA GLN A 135 6.36 12.01 8.97
C GLN A 135 5.19 12.95 8.68
N ARG A 136 3.99 12.62 9.15
CA ARG A 136 2.75 13.34 8.86
C ARG A 136 2.28 14.25 9.99
N GLY A 137 2.82 14.12 11.21
CA GLY A 137 2.34 14.83 12.39
C GLY A 137 0.97 14.33 12.86
N LEU A 138 0.72 13.01 12.79
CA LEU A 138 -0.53 12.39 13.21
C LEU A 138 -0.39 11.85 14.63
N GLY A 139 -1.09 12.43 15.61
CA GLY A 139 -1.01 12.06 17.02
C GLY A 139 0.36 12.31 17.66
N VAL A 140 1.27 12.97 16.96
CA VAL A 140 2.58 13.43 17.42
C VAL A 140 2.99 14.68 16.66
N GLU A 141 3.89 15.48 17.24
CA GLU A 141 4.54 16.55 16.50
C GLU A 141 5.32 15.99 15.29
N GLN A 142 5.15 16.63 14.13
CA GLN A 142 5.85 16.23 12.92
C GLN A 142 7.36 16.28 13.13
N ASN A 143 8.03 15.17 12.82
CA ASN A 143 9.48 15.07 12.93
C ASN A 143 10.05 14.11 11.88
N ILE A 144 10.55 14.69 10.79
CA ILE A 144 11.04 13.92 9.64
C ILE A 144 12.30 13.10 9.99
N GLN A 145 13.14 13.60 10.90
CA GLN A 145 14.33 12.86 11.34
C GLN A 145 13.95 11.61 12.14
N LYS A 146 13.01 11.74 13.10
CA LYS A 146 12.50 10.59 13.85
C LYS A 146 11.76 9.59 12.94
N ALA A 147 11.06 10.09 11.92
CA ALA A 147 10.43 9.21 10.93
C ALA A 147 11.47 8.34 10.22
N PHE A 148 12.56 8.94 9.73
CA PHE A 148 13.66 8.21 9.10
C PHE A 148 14.30 7.18 10.05
N GLU A 149 14.52 7.54 11.31
CA GLU A 149 15.06 6.63 12.32
C GLU A 149 14.16 5.42 12.54
N CYS A 150 12.85 5.63 12.68
CA CYS A 150 11.87 4.56 12.83
C CYS A 150 11.81 3.66 11.59
N PHE A 151 11.77 4.23 10.39
CA PHE A 151 11.80 3.45 9.14
C PHE A 151 13.09 2.64 9.01
N SER A 152 14.25 3.23 9.39
CA SER A 152 15.55 2.55 9.31
C SER A 152 15.60 1.35 10.24
N GLN A 153 15.15 1.49 11.49
CA GLN A 153 15.07 0.37 12.43
C GLN A 153 14.14 -0.77 11.94
N ALA A 154 12.98 -0.42 11.38
CA ALA A 154 12.08 -1.41 10.80
C ALA A 154 12.66 -2.08 9.54
N ALA A 155 13.44 -1.34 8.75
CA ALA A 155 14.11 -1.85 7.56
C ALA A 155 15.26 -2.81 7.89
N GLU A 156 15.95 -2.62 9.03
CA GLU A 156 16.95 -3.56 9.56
C GLU A 156 16.34 -4.92 9.94
N ALA A 157 15.06 -4.92 10.33
CA ALA A 157 14.26 -6.13 10.55
C ALA A 157 13.67 -6.69 9.22
N GLU A 158 14.22 -6.31 8.09
CA GLU A 158 13.82 -6.75 6.73
C GLU A 158 12.34 -6.51 6.40
N PHE A 159 11.68 -5.52 7.06
CA PHE A 159 10.29 -5.19 6.78
C PHE A 159 10.15 -4.43 5.45
N PRO A 160 9.53 -5.01 4.40
CA PRO A 160 9.61 -4.47 3.04
C PRO A 160 9.00 -3.06 2.90
N ALA A 161 7.90 -2.77 3.60
CA ALA A 161 7.29 -1.44 3.57
C ALA A 161 8.24 -0.38 4.16
N ALA A 162 8.95 -0.69 5.25
CA ALA A 162 9.93 0.22 5.84
C ALA A 162 11.17 0.40 4.94
N GLN A 163 11.65 -0.66 4.30
CA GLN A 163 12.72 -0.56 3.31
C GLN A 163 12.31 0.39 2.18
N ASN A 164 11.07 0.28 1.67
CA ASN A 164 10.55 1.23 0.68
C ASN A 164 10.53 2.66 1.23
N ASN A 165 10.07 2.88 2.46
CA ASN A 165 10.01 4.20 3.08
C ASN A 165 11.41 4.81 3.29
N VAL A 166 12.40 4.00 3.65
CA VAL A 166 13.82 4.44 3.69
C VAL A 166 14.30 4.82 2.30
N GLY A 167 13.92 4.05 1.26
CA GLY A 167 14.17 4.40 -0.13
C GLY A 167 13.59 5.77 -0.49
N ASP A 168 12.34 6.06 -0.09
CA ASP A 168 11.70 7.37 -0.27
C ASP A 168 12.45 8.48 0.48
N CYS A 169 12.93 8.21 1.71
CA CYS A 169 13.71 9.17 2.46
C CYS A 169 14.99 9.57 1.73
N TYR A 170 15.75 8.61 1.23
CA TYR A 170 16.94 8.90 0.41
C TYR A 170 16.59 9.54 -0.95
N ASN A 171 15.50 9.11 -1.58
CA ASN A 171 15.08 9.63 -2.87
C ASN A 171 14.72 11.12 -2.84
N PHE A 172 14.14 11.59 -1.73
CA PHE A 172 13.64 12.96 -1.58
C PHE A 172 14.41 13.80 -0.55
N GLY A 173 15.43 13.26 0.10
CA GLY A 173 16.20 13.94 1.14
C GLY A 173 15.37 14.22 2.41
N ARG A 174 14.52 13.29 2.82
CA ARG A 174 13.64 13.45 3.98
C ARG A 174 14.26 12.85 5.23
N GLY A 175 14.75 13.68 6.13
CA GLY A 175 15.43 13.24 7.35
C GLY A 175 16.83 12.64 7.12
N VAL A 176 17.33 12.70 5.90
CA VAL A 176 18.65 12.23 5.48
C VAL A 176 19.06 12.98 4.22
N GLU A 177 20.36 13.08 3.95
CA GLU A 177 20.84 13.62 2.67
C GLU A 177 20.35 12.79 1.48
N GLN A 178 19.97 13.47 0.41
CA GLN A 178 19.45 12.82 -0.79
C GLN A 178 20.54 11.95 -1.45
N ASP A 179 20.18 10.68 -1.70
CA ASP A 179 21.10 9.71 -2.32
C ASP A 179 20.29 8.72 -3.20
N ALA A 180 20.40 8.91 -4.50
CA ALA A 180 19.63 8.11 -5.44
C ALA A 180 20.09 6.63 -5.51
N GLU A 181 21.38 6.36 -5.29
CA GLU A 181 21.91 4.99 -5.31
C GLU A 181 21.40 4.21 -4.10
N ARG A 182 21.45 4.83 -2.90
CA ARG A 182 20.88 4.24 -1.69
C ARG A 182 19.36 4.07 -1.81
N ALA A 183 18.65 5.04 -2.39
CA ALA A 183 17.21 4.91 -2.63
C ALA A 183 16.91 3.67 -3.48
N TYR A 184 17.62 3.51 -4.61
CA TYR A 184 17.47 2.33 -5.47
C TYR A 184 17.76 1.03 -4.71
N LEU A 185 18.83 0.95 -3.92
CA LEU A 185 19.19 -0.25 -3.16
C LEU A 185 18.10 -0.66 -2.16
N TYR A 186 17.50 0.31 -1.45
CA TYR A 186 16.42 0.05 -0.50
C TYR A 186 15.12 -0.36 -1.21
N TYR A 187 14.75 0.30 -2.31
CA TYR A 187 13.62 -0.14 -3.13
C TYR A 187 13.83 -1.56 -3.68
N TYR A 188 15.04 -1.87 -4.13
CA TYR A 188 15.36 -3.19 -4.67
C TYR A 188 15.22 -4.29 -3.62
N ARG A 189 15.70 -4.06 -2.39
CA ARG A 189 15.52 -5.00 -1.27
C ARG A 189 14.03 -5.23 -0.98
N ALA A 190 13.25 -4.17 -0.86
CA ALA A 190 11.80 -4.25 -0.64
C ALA A 190 11.08 -4.99 -1.80
N ALA A 191 11.52 -4.75 -3.04
CA ALA A 191 10.98 -5.39 -4.24
C ALA A 191 11.25 -6.89 -4.28
N GLN A 192 12.44 -7.32 -3.84
CA GLN A 192 12.76 -8.75 -3.68
C GLN A 192 11.90 -9.41 -2.60
N GLY A 193 11.48 -8.69 -1.57
CA GLY A 193 10.51 -9.11 -0.58
C GLY A 193 9.06 -9.14 -1.09
N GLY A 194 8.82 -8.92 -2.38
CA GLY A 194 7.49 -8.96 -2.99
C GLY A 194 6.63 -7.72 -2.72
N TYR A 195 7.23 -6.60 -2.32
CA TYR A 195 6.48 -5.37 -2.09
C TYR A 195 6.19 -4.65 -3.41
N ALA A 196 4.96 -4.71 -3.89
CA ALA A 196 4.55 -4.23 -5.20
C ALA A 196 4.84 -2.73 -5.44
N ILE A 197 4.74 -1.89 -4.41
CA ILE A 197 5.06 -0.46 -4.50
C ILE A 197 6.56 -0.28 -4.77
N ALA A 198 7.40 -1.04 -4.07
CA ALA A 198 8.84 -0.98 -4.28
C ALA A 198 9.25 -1.53 -5.66
N GLN A 199 8.59 -2.58 -6.15
CA GLN A 199 8.82 -3.07 -7.52
C GLN A 199 8.51 -1.98 -8.55
N ASN A 200 7.40 -1.24 -8.39
CA ASN A 200 7.13 -0.07 -9.23
C ASN A 200 8.24 0.99 -9.12
N ASN A 201 8.73 1.28 -7.91
CA ASN A 201 9.78 2.26 -7.69
C ASN A 201 11.11 1.82 -8.34
N VAL A 202 11.47 0.54 -8.28
CA VAL A 202 12.62 -0.03 -9.00
C VAL A 202 12.44 0.13 -10.51
N GLY A 203 11.25 -0.17 -11.04
CA GLY A 203 10.92 0.07 -12.45
C GLY A 203 11.12 1.53 -12.85
N MET A 204 10.69 2.47 -12.01
CA MET A 204 10.91 3.91 -12.22
C MET A 204 12.39 4.30 -12.15
N CYS A 205 13.17 3.69 -11.26
CA CYS A 205 14.62 3.90 -11.20
C CYS A 205 15.29 3.49 -12.52
N TYR A 206 14.97 2.33 -13.06
CA TYR A 206 15.49 1.87 -14.35
C TYR A 206 14.98 2.72 -15.52
N LEU A 207 13.71 3.12 -15.53
CA LEU A 207 13.12 3.95 -16.58
C LEU A 207 13.83 5.31 -16.72
N ASN A 208 14.23 5.90 -15.59
CA ASN A 208 14.80 7.24 -15.53
C ASN A 208 16.32 7.27 -15.33
N GLY A 209 16.97 6.12 -15.10
CA GLY A 209 18.38 6.05 -14.77
C GLY A 209 18.71 6.70 -13.41
N ARG A 210 17.81 6.60 -12.43
CA ARG A 210 17.98 7.24 -11.12
C ARG A 210 18.53 6.26 -10.10
N GLY A 211 19.76 6.46 -9.66
CA GLY A 211 20.47 5.58 -8.74
C GLY A 211 20.92 4.26 -9.34
N VAL A 212 20.64 4.03 -10.62
CA VAL A 212 21.04 2.87 -11.40
C VAL A 212 21.17 3.27 -12.87
N LYS A 213 21.97 2.57 -13.66
CA LYS A 213 22.04 2.79 -15.11
C LYS A 213 20.66 2.57 -15.73
N GLN A 214 20.24 3.50 -16.58
CA GLN A 214 18.96 3.39 -17.30
C GLN A 214 18.89 2.09 -18.11
N ASP A 215 17.78 1.37 -17.94
CA ASP A 215 17.49 0.13 -18.66
C ASP A 215 15.97 -0.04 -18.80
N TYR A 216 15.46 0.22 -19.99
CA TYR A 216 14.02 0.15 -20.26
C TYR A 216 13.45 -1.29 -20.20
N ALA A 217 14.27 -2.31 -20.52
CA ALA A 217 13.80 -3.70 -20.44
C ALA A 217 13.62 -4.12 -18.96
N GLN A 218 14.57 -3.70 -18.10
CA GLN A 218 14.42 -3.90 -16.65
C GLN A 218 13.23 -3.11 -16.09
N ALA A 219 12.99 -1.88 -16.56
CA ALA A 219 11.81 -1.12 -16.14
C ALA A 219 10.51 -1.85 -16.45
N VAL A 220 10.36 -2.36 -17.68
CA VAL A 220 9.20 -3.16 -18.10
C VAL A 220 9.04 -4.39 -17.22
N HIS A 221 10.10 -5.16 -17.00
CA HIS A 221 10.06 -6.35 -16.15
C HIS A 221 9.52 -6.05 -14.75
N TRP A 222 10.04 -4.99 -14.10
CA TRP A 222 9.60 -4.65 -12.75
C TRP A 222 8.18 -4.08 -12.70
N PHE A 223 7.73 -3.37 -13.74
CA PHE A 223 6.32 -2.94 -13.82
C PHE A 223 5.38 -4.13 -14.03
N GLU A 224 5.77 -5.15 -14.81
CA GLU A 224 5.02 -6.39 -14.96
C GLU A 224 4.89 -7.14 -13.63
N GLU A 225 6.01 -7.31 -12.90
CA GLU A 225 5.98 -7.97 -11.59
C GLU A 225 5.09 -7.23 -10.59
N ALA A 226 5.21 -5.90 -10.51
CA ALA A 226 4.34 -5.08 -9.66
C ALA A 226 2.86 -5.17 -10.09
N GLY A 227 2.59 -5.19 -11.39
CA GLY A 227 1.24 -5.35 -11.94
C GLY A 227 0.60 -6.70 -11.60
N LYS A 228 1.37 -7.80 -11.64
CA LYS A 228 0.92 -9.13 -11.19
C LYS A 228 0.51 -9.15 -9.70
N LEU A 229 1.15 -8.33 -8.88
CA LEU A 229 0.80 -8.14 -7.47
C LEU A 229 -0.30 -7.10 -7.25
N GLY A 230 -0.95 -6.63 -8.32
CA GLY A 230 -2.10 -5.74 -8.25
C GLY A 230 -1.75 -4.26 -8.07
N ASN A 231 -0.53 -3.81 -8.40
CA ASN A 231 -0.18 -2.39 -8.35
C ASN A 231 -0.69 -1.65 -9.62
N PRO A 232 -1.75 -0.82 -9.53
CA PRO A 232 -2.34 -0.20 -10.71
C PRO A 232 -1.48 0.95 -11.27
N VAL A 233 -0.60 1.54 -10.46
CA VAL A 233 0.34 2.57 -10.93
C VAL A 233 1.40 1.93 -11.82
N ALA A 234 1.89 0.75 -11.46
CA ALA A 234 2.82 -0.01 -12.30
C ALA A 234 2.18 -0.43 -13.63
N VAL A 235 0.91 -0.83 -13.62
CA VAL A 235 0.17 -1.14 -14.86
C VAL A 235 0.08 0.10 -15.77
N ALA A 236 -0.15 1.29 -15.20
CA ALA A 236 -0.14 2.54 -15.97
C ALA A 236 1.26 2.86 -16.53
N ASN A 237 2.33 2.64 -15.74
CA ASN A 237 3.71 2.83 -16.18
C ASN A 237 4.11 1.84 -17.28
N LEU A 238 3.64 0.59 -17.20
CA LEU A 238 3.80 -0.38 -18.29
C LEU A 238 3.08 0.10 -19.56
N GLY A 239 1.86 0.64 -19.44
CA GLY A 239 1.14 1.28 -20.54
C GLY A 239 1.96 2.39 -21.20
N PHE A 240 2.62 3.23 -20.41
CA PHE A 240 3.53 4.26 -20.91
C PHE A 240 4.73 3.68 -21.68
N CYS A 241 5.27 2.55 -21.25
CA CYS A 241 6.32 1.86 -21.99
C CYS A 241 5.85 1.42 -23.38
N PHE A 242 4.64 0.85 -23.50
CA PHE A 242 4.04 0.48 -24.77
C PHE A 242 3.66 1.69 -25.64
N GLU A 243 3.16 2.78 -25.05
CA GLU A 243 2.87 4.02 -25.76
C GLU A 243 4.12 4.62 -26.44
N THR A 244 5.26 4.57 -25.71
CA THR A 244 6.48 5.24 -26.14
C THR A 244 7.50 4.32 -26.82
N GLY A 245 7.34 2.99 -26.75
CA GLY A 245 8.30 2.01 -27.26
C GLY A 245 9.55 1.87 -26.39
N LYS A 246 9.44 2.15 -25.08
CA LYS A 246 10.56 2.04 -24.13
C LYS A 246 10.65 0.62 -23.57
N GLY A 247 11.65 -0.13 -23.98
CA GLY A 247 11.90 -1.51 -23.53
C GLY A 247 10.99 -2.57 -24.16
N VAL A 248 10.00 -2.15 -24.93
CA VAL A 248 9.05 -2.99 -25.67
C VAL A 248 8.76 -2.37 -27.02
N GLU A 249 8.25 -3.16 -27.98
CA GLU A 249 7.74 -2.62 -29.23
C GLU A 249 6.53 -1.69 -28.95
N LYS A 250 6.53 -0.53 -29.61
CA LYS A 250 5.44 0.44 -29.47
C LYS A 250 4.11 -0.16 -29.90
N ASN A 251 3.12 -0.11 -29.01
CA ASN A 251 1.78 -0.62 -29.27
C ASN A 251 0.73 0.21 -28.52
N MET A 252 0.12 1.14 -29.22
CA MET A 252 -0.83 2.07 -28.63
C MET A 252 -2.13 1.40 -28.18
N GLU A 253 -2.61 0.38 -28.92
CA GLU A 253 -3.81 -0.36 -28.51
C GLU A 253 -3.58 -1.13 -27.20
N HIS A 254 -2.39 -1.71 -27.06
CA HIS A 254 -2.01 -2.39 -25.81
C HIS A 254 -1.84 -1.40 -24.64
N ALA A 255 -1.23 -0.24 -24.90
CA ALA A 255 -1.13 0.84 -23.91
C ALA A 255 -2.50 1.26 -23.39
N VAL A 256 -3.48 1.45 -24.29
CA VAL A 256 -4.87 1.80 -23.92
C VAL A 256 -5.53 0.73 -23.05
N LYS A 257 -5.30 -0.56 -23.34
CA LYS A 257 -5.82 -1.66 -22.50
C LYS A 257 -5.24 -1.58 -21.07
N LEU A 258 -3.93 -1.36 -20.96
CA LEU A 258 -3.27 -1.23 -19.65
C LEU A 258 -3.74 0.02 -18.89
N TYR A 259 -3.88 1.15 -19.57
CA TYR A 259 -4.46 2.37 -18.98
C TYR A 259 -5.91 2.16 -18.51
N THR A 260 -6.70 1.39 -19.27
CA THR A 260 -8.07 1.05 -18.86
C THR A 260 -8.06 0.19 -17.58
N ILE A 261 -7.25 -0.84 -17.52
CA ILE A 261 -7.10 -1.69 -16.32
C ILE A 261 -6.68 -0.83 -15.10
N ALA A 262 -5.69 0.05 -15.30
CA ALA A 262 -5.23 0.93 -14.23
C ALA A 262 -6.31 1.95 -13.80
N ALA A 263 -7.06 2.52 -14.75
CA ALA A 263 -8.14 3.48 -14.48
C ALA A 263 -9.33 2.84 -13.76
N ASP A 264 -9.70 1.61 -14.13
CA ASP A 264 -10.75 0.82 -13.47
C ASP A 264 -10.36 0.44 -12.04
N ALA A 265 -9.05 0.26 -11.79
CA ALA A 265 -8.47 0.09 -10.45
C ALA A 265 -8.16 1.44 -9.75
N GLU A 266 -8.85 2.51 -10.12
CA GLU A 266 -8.78 3.86 -9.51
C GLU A 266 -7.39 4.51 -9.51
N SER A 267 -6.47 4.11 -10.39
CA SER A 267 -5.15 4.73 -10.51
C SER A 267 -5.26 6.10 -11.18
N ALA A 268 -4.86 7.17 -10.49
CA ALA A 268 -4.86 8.52 -11.07
C ALA A 268 -3.96 8.64 -12.32
N PRO A 269 -2.73 8.08 -12.38
CA PRO A 269 -1.96 7.99 -13.63
C PRO A 269 -2.68 7.23 -14.75
N GLY A 270 -3.35 6.11 -14.42
CA GLY A 270 -4.13 5.33 -15.38
C GLY A 270 -5.31 6.13 -15.95
N GLN A 271 -6.07 6.78 -15.07
CA GLN A 271 -7.19 7.64 -15.45
C GLN A 271 -6.73 8.80 -16.35
N TYR A 272 -5.64 9.46 -15.97
CA TYR A 272 -5.07 10.57 -16.73
C TYR A 272 -4.61 10.14 -18.14
N ASN A 273 -3.85 9.06 -18.24
CA ASN A 273 -3.32 8.59 -19.52
C ASN A 273 -4.45 8.07 -20.44
N LEU A 274 -5.45 7.36 -19.89
CA LEU A 274 -6.62 6.94 -20.65
C LEU A 274 -7.42 8.15 -21.13
N ALA A 275 -7.57 9.19 -20.28
CA ALA A 275 -8.27 10.42 -20.66
C ALA A 275 -7.59 11.11 -21.85
N LYS A 276 -6.28 11.19 -21.88
CA LYS A 276 -5.52 11.70 -23.03
C LYS A 276 -5.79 10.88 -24.30
N CYS A 277 -5.75 9.55 -24.20
CA CYS A 277 -6.01 8.66 -25.32
C CYS A 277 -7.44 8.88 -25.88
N LEU A 278 -8.43 9.01 -25.01
CA LEU A 278 -9.83 9.27 -25.40
C LEU A 278 -10.04 10.66 -25.96
N ARG A 279 -9.38 11.69 -25.43
CA ARG A 279 -9.46 13.05 -25.96
C ARG A 279 -8.90 13.13 -27.39
N ASP A 280 -7.75 12.50 -27.60
CA ASP A 280 -6.97 12.63 -28.83
C ASP A 280 -7.30 11.53 -29.88
N GLY A 281 -8.06 10.51 -29.51
CA GLY A 281 -8.37 9.36 -30.38
C GLY A 281 -7.18 8.44 -30.63
N ASN A 282 -6.20 8.41 -29.71
CA ASN A 282 -4.97 7.64 -29.85
C ASN A 282 -5.16 6.19 -29.36
N GLY A 283 -5.14 5.23 -30.26
CA GLY A 283 -5.30 3.80 -29.97
C GLY A 283 -6.72 3.40 -29.52
N ILE A 284 -7.64 4.34 -29.47
CA ILE A 284 -9.04 4.17 -29.11
C ILE A 284 -9.88 5.26 -29.81
N LYS A 285 -11.15 4.99 -30.08
CA LYS A 285 -12.06 6.03 -30.62
C LYS A 285 -12.17 7.19 -29.63
N ALA A 286 -12.08 8.41 -30.15
CA ALA A 286 -12.23 9.62 -29.34
C ALA A 286 -13.60 9.68 -28.65
N ASP A 287 -13.57 10.07 -27.37
CA ASP A 287 -14.73 10.22 -26.50
C ASP A 287 -14.43 11.33 -25.47
N SER A 288 -14.85 12.53 -25.79
CA SER A 288 -14.55 13.72 -24.99
C SER A 288 -15.25 13.73 -23.63
N GLU A 289 -16.48 13.18 -23.54
CA GLU A 289 -17.23 13.14 -22.28
C GLU A 289 -16.55 12.18 -21.28
N ARG A 290 -16.14 11.02 -21.77
CA ARG A 290 -15.41 10.05 -20.95
C ARG A 290 -14.01 10.57 -20.58
N ALA A 291 -13.32 11.26 -21.50
CA ALA A 291 -12.03 11.89 -21.22
C ALA A 291 -12.15 12.92 -20.10
N PHE A 292 -13.14 13.82 -20.19
CA PHE A 292 -13.42 14.80 -19.14
C PHE A 292 -13.66 14.15 -17.77
N SER A 293 -14.52 13.12 -17.73
CA SER A 293 -14.82 12.39 -16.49
C SER A 293 -13.55 11.80 -15.84
N LEU A 294 -12.65 11.23 -16.65
CA LEU A 294 -11.39 10.65 -16.16
C LEU A 294 -10.38 11.72 -15.72
N PHE A 295 -10.24 12.83 -16.44
CA PHE A 295 -9.42 13.96 -15.97
C PHE A 295 -9.91 14.49 -14.62
N LYS A 296 -11.24 14.61 -14.45
CA LYS A 296 -11.85 15.05 -13.20
C LYS A 296 -11.54 14.07 -12.05
N ARG A 297 -11.72 12.77 -12.26
CA ARG A 297 -11.39 11.73 -11.25
C ARG A 297 -9.90 11.76 -10.86
N ALA A 298 -8.99 11.90 -11.83
CA ALA A 298 -7.56 12.03 -11.54
C ALA A 298 -7.26 13.31 -10.73
N ALA A 299 -7.90 14.44 -11.08
CA ALA A 299 -7.75 15.69 -10.35
C ALA A 299 -8.31 15.63 -8.91
N GLU A 300 -9.43 14.95 -8.69
CA GLU A 300 -10.03 14.72 -7.38
C GLU A 300 -9.11 13.88 -6.47
N GLN A 301 -8.28 13.02 -7.05
CA GLN A 301 -7.21 12.29 -6.36
C GLN A 301 -5.94 13.13 -6.15
N GLN A 302 -6.01 14.44 -6.38
CA GLN A 302 -4.87 15.35 -6.25
C GLN A 302 -3.68 14.97 -7.14
N PHE A 303 -3.95 14.50 -8.37
CA PHE A 303 -2.94 14.23 -9.38
C PHE A 303 -2.65 15.52 -10.18
N PRO A 304 -1.55 16.25 -9.90
CA PRO A 304 -1.43 17.64 -10.32
C PRO A 304 -1.34 17.84 -11.84
N ILE A 305 -0.79 16.84 -12.55
CA ILE A 305 -0.67 16.88 -14.01
C ILE A 305 -2.05 16.99 -14.67
N ALA A 306 -3.10 16.42 -14.03
CA ALA A 306 -4.45 16.46 -14.57
C ALA A 306 -5.12 17.84 -14.45
N TYR A 307 -4.64 18.72 -13.58
CA TYR A 307 -5.29 20.02 -13.35
C TYR A 307 -5.32 20.90 -14.61
N SER A 308 -4.22 20.99 -15.36
CA SER A 308 -4.15 21.78 -16.58
C SER A 308 -5.08 21.26 -17.68
N ASP A 309 -5.13 19.93 -17.88
CA ASP A 309 -6.00 19.32 -18.89
C ASP A 309 -7.47 19.44 -18.49
N LEU A 310 -7.81 19.29 -17.21
CA LEU A 310 -9.17 19.52 -16.72
C LEU A 310 -9.60 20.98 -16.85
N ALA A 311 -8.69 21.94 -16.57
CA ALA A 311 -8.94 23.35 -16.78
C ALA A 311 -9.25 23.67 -18.26
N ALA A 312 -8.47 23.10 -19.17
CA ALA A 312 -8.71 23.25 -20.62
C ALA A 312 -10.07 22.64 -21.04
N CYS A 313 -10.49 21.54 -20.43
CA CYS A 313 -11.82 20.98 -20.68
C CYS A 313 -12.93 21.95 -20.28
N TYR A 314 -12.84 22.59 -19.12
CA TYR A 314 -13.81 23.60 -18.70
C TYR A 314 -13.75 24.91 -19.55
N GLU A 315 -12.55 25.33 -19.95
CA GLU A 315 -12.39 26.54 -20.77
C GLU A 315 -13.02 26.37 -22.16
N GLN A 316 -12.74 25.23 -22.80
CA GLN A 316 -13.10 25.00 -24.21
C GLN A 316 -14.41 24.20 -24.38
N GLY A 317 -15.00 23.69 -23.28
CA GLY A 317 -16.17 22.85 -23.35
C GLY A 317 -15.91 21.45 -23.90
N ILE A 318 -14.70 20.88 -23.65
CA ILE A 318 -14.34 19.55 -24.13
C ILE A 318 -14.97 18.49 -23.18
N GLY A 319 -15.99 17.80 -23.69
CA GLY A 319 -16.71 16.77 -22.92
C GLY A 319 -17.57 17.30 -21.77
N THR A 320 -17.70 18.61 -21.65
CA THR A 320 -18.52 19.30 -20.65
C THR A 320 -19.00 20.63 -21.17
N LYS A 321 -19.88 21.32 -20.44
CA LYS A 321 -20.20 22.73 -20.74
C LYS A 321 -19.06 23.63 -20.32
N PRO A 322 -18.73 24.69 -21.05
CA PRO A 322 -17.75 25.68 -20.63
C PRO A 322 -18.10 26.26 -19.26
N ASP A 323 -17.06 26.37 -18.41
CA ASP A 323 -17.16 26.99 -17.09
C ASP A 323 -15.84 27.74 -16.77
N PRO A 324 -15.78 29.07 -17.10
CA PRO A 324 -14.57 29.85 -16.91
C PRO A 324 -14.08 29.95 -15.47
N GLU A 325 -15.00 29.90 -14.49
CA GLU A 325 -14.62 29.96 -13.07
C GLU A 325 -13.90 28.68 -12.62
N LEU A 326 -14.43 27.51 -13.00
CA LEU A 326 -13.77 26.25 -12.76
C LEU A 326 -12.46 26.13 -13.55
N ALA A 327 -12.41 26.60 -14.78
CA ALA A 327 -11.18 26.63 -15.57
C ALA A 327 -10.09 27.42 -14.83
N LYS A 328 -10.40 28.65 -14.39
CA LYS A 328 -9.48 29.50 -13.63
C LYS A 328 -8.98 28.80 -12.35
N LYS A 329 -9.89 28.23 -11.56
CA LYS A 329 -9.57 27.50 -10.34
C LYS A 329 -8.55 26.37 -10.58
N TYR A 330 -8.77 25.55 -11.61
CA TYR A 330 -7.88 24.42 -11.89
C TYR A 330 -6.56 24.87 -12.52
N TYR A 331 -6.50 25.97 -13.26
CA TYR A 331 -5.22 26.57 -13.69
C TYR A 331 -4.41 27.09 -12.49
N GLU A 332 -5.06 27.71 -11.51
CA GLU A 332 -4.40 28.16 -10.27
C GLU A 332 -3.85 26.97 -9.48
N LEU A 333 -4.60 25.86 -9.36
CA LEU A 333 -4.13 24.63 -8.75
C LEU A 333 -2.95 24.02 -9.52
N ALA A 334 -3.00 24.01 -10.86
CA ALA A 334 -1.88 23.54 -11.68
C ALA A 334 -0.63 24.40 -11.45
N LYS A 335 -0.79 25.72 -11.42
CA LYS A 335 0.31 26.68 -11.18
C LYS A 335 0.93 26.50 -9.79
N SER A 336 0.10 26.35 -8.76
CA SER A 336 0.59 26.13 -7.39
C SER A 336 1.33 24.80 -7.22
N ALA A 337 1.02 23.81 -8.05
CA ALA A 337 1.65 22.51 -8.09
C ALA A 337 2.86 22.43 -9.04
N GLY A 338 3.24 23.54 -9.72
CA GLY A 338 4.36 23.59 -10.66
C GLY A 338 4.07 23.04 -12.06
N TYR A 339 2.81 22.86 -12.40
CA TYR A 339 2.35 22.36 -13.72
C TYR A 339 1.58 23.42 -14.54
N GLY A 340 1.57 24.68 -14.09
CA GLY A 340 0.96 25.79 -14.83
C GLY A 340 1.77 26.13 -16.08
N LYS A 341 1.07 26.50 -17.17
CA LYS A 341 1.71 27.24 -18.27
C LYS A 341 1.92 28.68 -17.80
N ASP A 342 3.11 29.22 -18.05
CA ASP A 342 3.43 30.65 -17.86
C ASP A 342 2.52 31.53 -18.73
#